data_c4174ef2137ed87db58aa1f731e74c15
#
_entry.id   c4174ef2137ed87db58aa1f731e74c15
#
_cell.length_a   1.000
_cell.length_b   1.000
_cell.length_c   1.000
_cell.angle_alpha   90.00
_cell.angle_beta   90.00
_cell.angle_gamma   90.00
#
_symmetry.space_group_name_H-M   'P 1'
#
loop_
_entity.id
_entity.type
_entity.pdbx_description
1 polymer ?
#
loop_
_entity_poly.entity_id
_entity_poly.type
_entity_poly.pdbx_seq_one_letter_code
_entity_poly.pdbx_strand_id
1 'polypeptide(L)'
;MADKLQLEVITPEKVSLRETVDEVILPAVGGELGILPEHAPLISQLSTGVMTYRQGNDKKQLHISGGFVEVLPDRISVLADIAEKPEEIDTERARKARERAEKRLSANSEDIDLSRAQLKLQRAQTRLQLGGK
;
A
#
# COMPACT_ATOMS: atom_id res chain seq x y z
N MET A 1 -1.70 21.45 19.52
CA MET A 1 -2.01 20.03 19.29
C MET A 1 -2.56 19.85 17.89
N ALA A 2 -2.15 18.80 17.22
CA ALA A 2 -2.63 18.53 15.87
C ALA A 2 -4.00 17.86 15.91
N ASP A 3 -4.96 18.39 15.16
CA ASP A 3 -6.29 17.79 14.99
C ASP A 3 -6.36 16.92 13.75
N LYS A 4 -5.42 17.13 12.84
CA LYS A 4 -5.36 16.46 11.55
C LYS A 4 -3.94 16.02 11.26
N LEU A 5 -3.81 15.13 10.30
CA LEU A 5 -2.53 14.65 9.81
C LEU A 5 -2.31 15.14 8.38
N GLN A 6 -1.09 15.59 8.09
CA GLN A 6 -0.67 15.83 6.72
C GLN A 6 -0.13 14.53 6.16
N LEU A 7 -0.83 13.96 5.20
CA LEU A 7 -0.43 12.72 4.55
C LEU A 7 0.25 13.01 3.22
N GLU A 8 1.45 12.45 3.03
CA GLU A 8 2.16 12.51 1.76
C GLU A 8 2.57 11.11 1.36
N VAL A 9 2.28 10.73 0.13
CA VAL A 9 2.68 9.44 -0.44
C VAL A 9 3.58 9.72 -1.64
N ILE A 10 4.82 9.26 -1.56
CA ILE A 10 5.86 9.51 -2.56
C ILE A 10 6.38 8.16 -3.08
N THR A 11 6.54 8.06 -4.39
CA THR A 11 7.23 6.96 -5.05
C THR A 11 8.48 7.51 -5.75
N PRO A 12 9.37 6.64 -6.25
CA PRO A 12 10.52 7.13 -7.02
C PRO A 12 10.14 7.94 -8.25
N GLU A 13 8.93 7.78 -8.76
CA GLU A 13 8.49 8.45 -9.99
C GLU A 13 7.80 9.79 -9.72
N LYS A 14 7.05 9.92 -8.61
CA LYS A 14 6.22 11.11 -8.39
C LYS A 14 5.72 11.20 -6.96
N VAL A 15 5.19 12.37 -6.61
CA VAL A 15 4.34 12.54 -5.44
C VAL A 15 2.94 12.06 -5.83
N SER A 16 2.53 10.93 -5.28
CA SER A 16 1.25 10.30 -5.62
C SER A 16 0.07 10.94 -4.93
N LEU A 17 0.28 11.47 -3.72
CA LEU A 17 -0.81 11.98 -2.89
C LEU A 17 -0.28 13.00 -1.89
N ARG A 18 -1.05 14.09 -1.68
CA ARG A 18 -0.88 15.02 -0.58
C ARG A 18 -2.27 15.42 -0.10
N GLU A 19 -2.60 15.04 1.12
CA GLU A 19 -3.93 15.29 1.67
C GLU A 19 -3.85 15.57 3.16
N THR A 20 -4.82 16.32 3.66
CA THR A 20 -5.06 16.48 5.08
C THR A 20 -6.10 15.46 5.49
N VAL A 21 -5.78 14.59 6.45
CA VAL A 21 -6.60 13.44 6.79
C VAL A 21 -6.83 13.32 8.29
N ASP A 22 -7.83 12.53 8.67
CA ASP A 22 -8.16 12.28 10.07
C ASP A 22 -7.52 11.01 10.61
N GLU A 23 -7.29 10.03 9.74
CA GLU A 23 -6.75 8.74 10.13
C GLU A 23 -6.13 8.05 8.92
N VAL A 24 -5.07 7.27 9.16
CA VAL A 24 -4.45 6.43 8.13
C VAL A 24 -4.23 5.03 8.67
N ILE A 25 -4.56 4.02 7.88
CA ILE A 25 -4.26 2.62 8.16
C ILE A 25 -3.33 2.12 7.05
N LEU A 26 -2.18 1.58 7.43
CA LEU A 26 -1.12 1.19 6.51
C LEU A 26 -0.77 -0.30 6.63
N PRO A 27 -0.42 -0.97 5.52
CA PRO A 27 0.13 -2.31 5.58
C PRO A 27 1.61 -2.23 5.98
N ALA A 28 1.92 -2.61 7.20
CA ALA A 28 3.30 -2.66 7.70
C ALA A 28 3.76 -4.12 7.82
N VAL A 29 5.06 -4.32 7.94
CA VAL A 29 5.65 -5.67 8.00
C VAL A 29 5.14 -6.47 9.20
N GLY A 30 4.86 -5.81 10.32
CA GLY A 30 4.30 -6.45 11.51
C GLY A 30 2.78 -6.60 11.53
N GLY A 31 2.09 -6.18 10.46
CA GLY A 31 0.63 -6.14 10.38
C GLY A 31 0.14 -4.73 10.07
N GLU A 32 -1.17 -4.50 10.20
CA GLU A 32 -1.72 -3.17 9.95
C GLU A 32 -1.28 -2.18 11.02
N LEU A 33 -0.96 -0.97 10.58
CA LEU A 33 -0.57 0.14 11.45
C LEU A 33 -1.60 1.25 11.33
N GLY A 34 -2.36 1.50 12.41
CA GLY A 34 -3.35 2.55 12.46
C GLY A 34 -2.78 3.81 13.10
N ILE A 35 -2.98 4.98 12.46
CA ILE A 35 -2.37 6.24 12.88
C ILE A 35 -3.44 7.32 13.00
N LEU A 36 -3.50 7.94 14.17
CA LEU A 36 -4.33 9.11 14.47
C LEU A 36 -3.41 10.30 14.75
N PRO A 37 -3.94 11.54 14.72
CA PRO A 37 -3.15 12.70 15.11
C PRO A 37 -2.54 12.52 16.51
N GLU A 38 -1.36 13.10 16.72
CA GLU A 38 -0.59 13.01 17.97
C GLU A 38 0.01 11.61 18.22
N HIS A 39 0.05 10.75 17.21
CA HIS A 39 0.73 9.46 17.32
C HIS A 39 2.21 9.68 17.63
N ALA A 40 2.77 8.83 18.49
CA ALA A 40 4.20 8.87 18.82
C ALA A 40 5.04 8.68 17.54
N PRO A 41 6.20 9.36 17.43
CA PRO A 41 7.07 9.20 16.28
C PRO A 41 7.46 7.74 16.04
N LEU A 42 7.44 7.32 14.78
CA LEU A 42 7.68 5.94 14.39
C LEU A 42 8.20 5.88 12.96
N ILE A 43 9.12 4.96 12.70
CA ILE A 43 9.52 4.58 11.35
C ILE A 43 9.25 3.08 11.23
N SER A 44 8.57 2.67 10.17
CA SER A 44 8.24 1.27 9.94
C SER A 44 8.43 0.90 8.47
N GLN A 45 8.78 -0.34 8.24
CA GLN A 45 8.84 -0.91 6.90
C GLN A 45 7.43 -1.30 6.44
N LEU A 46 7.13 -1.01 5.17
CA LEU A 46 5.83 -1.31 4.57
C LEU A 46 5.84 -2.69 3.90
N SER A 47 4.70 -3.36 3.95
CA SER A 47 4.45 -4.59 3.19
C SER A 47 3.58 -4.26 1.97
N THR A 48 2.99 -5.27 1.35
CA THR A 48 2.07 -5.11 0.23
C THR A 48 0.64 -5.21 0.73
N GLY A 49 -0.19 -4.23 0.39
CA GLY A 49 -1.58 -4.24 0.80
C GLY A 49 -2.30 -2.94 0.50
N VAL A 50 -3.40 -2.74 1.19
CA VAL A 50 -4.26 -1.57 1.03
C VAL A 50 -3.97 -0.56 2.13
N MET A 51 -3.65 0.67 1.72
CA MET A 51 -3.66 1.81 2.63
C MET A 51 -5.03 2.45 2.58
N THR A 52 -5.61 2.75 3.74
CA THR A 52 -6.88 3.46 3.84
C THR A 52 -6.67 4.75 4.59
N TYR A 53 -7.20 5.87 4.07
CA TYR A 53 -7.21 7.11 4.82
C TYR A 53 -8.63 7.68 4.86
N ARG A 54 -8.92 8.39 5.93
CA ARG A 54 -10.25 8.93 6.19
C ARG A 54 -10.21 10.46 6.25
N GLN A 55 -11.19 11.08 5.59
CA GLN A 55 -11.45 12.52 5.63
C GLN A 55 -12.92 12.70 5.98
N GLY A 56 -13.20 13.01 7.27
CA GLY A 56 -14.57 13.05 7.75
C GLY A 56 -15.22 11.67 7.65
N ASN A 57 -16.29 11.57 6.87
CA ASN A 57 -16.99 10.31 6.64
C ASN A 57 -16.50 9.56 5.40
N ASP A 58 -15.59 10.19 4.64
CA ASP A 58 -15.08 9.59 3.40
C ASP A 58 -13.85 8.76 3.67
N LYS A 59 -13.84 7.54 3.16
CA LYS A 59 -12.68 6.65 3.19
C LYS A 59 -12.18 6.43 1.78
N LYS A 60 -10.86 6.56 1.60
CA LYS A 60 -10.21 6.35 0.31
C LYS A 60 -9.09 5.34 0.48
N GLN A 61 -8.83 4.59 -0.58
CA GLN A 61 -7.88 3.50 -0.53
C GLN A 61 -6.86 3.58 -1.66
N LEU A 62 -5.64 3.11 -1.39
CA LEU A 62 -4.56 2.97 -2.36
C LEU A 62 -3.91 1.61 -2.21
N HIS A 63 -3.39 1.08 -3.32
CA HIS A 63 -2.44 -0.04 -3.29
C HIS A 63 -1.06 0.50 -2.90
N ILE A 64 -0.48 -0.06 -1.85
CA ILE A 64 0.88 0.26 -1.41
C ILE A 64 1.68 -1.03 -1.43
N SER A 65 2.91 -0.96 -1.92
CA SER A 65 3.81 -2.12 -1.90
C SER A 65 5.24 -1.67 -1.65
N GLY A 66 5.79 -2.13 -0.54
CA GLY A 66 7.19 -1.88 -0.17
C GLY A 66 7.50 -0.46 0.26
N GLY A 67 8.71 -0.26 0.77
CA GLY A 67 9.17 1.04 1.24
C GLY A 67 9.04 1.24 2.73
N PHE A 68 8.92 2.49 3.14
CA PHE A 68 8.91 2.89 4.56
C PHE A 68 7.87 3.95 4.81
N VAL A 69 7.42 4.04 6.06
CA VAL A 69 6.60 5.14 6.54
C VAL A 69 7.28 5.81 7.72
N GLU A 70 7.31 7.13 7.70
CA GLU A 70 7.71 7.96 8.84
C GLU A 70 6.46 8.61 9.41
N VAL A 71 6.23 8.41 10.71
CA VAL A 71 5.07 8.95 11.42
C VAL A 71 5.57 10.00 12.41
N LEU A 72 4.99 11.18 12.35
CA LEU A 72 5.18 12.27 13.32
C LEU A 72 3.80 12.67 13.86
N PRO A 73 3.73 13.41 14.98
CA PRO A 73 2.43 13.75 15.58
C PRO A 73 1.45 14.46 14.65
N ASP A 74 1.96 15.24 13.68
CA ASP A 74 1.13 16.04 12.78
C ASP A 74 1.21 15.62 11.31
N ARG A 75 2.05 14.62 10.97
CA ARG A 75 2.20 14.22 9.56
C ARG A 75 2.70 12.80 9.41
N ILE A 76 2.42 12.26 8.23
CA ILE A 76 2.84 10.93 7.82
C ILE A 76 3.46 11.04 6.43
N SER A 77 4.68 10.52 6.29
CA SER A 77 5.37 10.44 5.00
C SER A 77 5.49 8.97 4.61
N VAL A 78 4.80 8.60 3.54
CA VAL A 78 4.84 7.24 2.99
C VAL A 78 5.76 7.25 1.78
N LEU A 79 6.91 6.56 1.90
CA LEU A 79 7.90 6.43 0.82
C LEU A 79 7.78 5.02 0.27
N ALA A 80 6.88 4.84 -0.69
CA ALA A 80 6.52 3.53 -1.21
C ALA A 80 7.23 3.21 -2.52
N ASP A 81 7.52 1.93 -2.75
CA ASP A 81 8.04 1.48 -4.04
C ASP A 81 6.93 1.57 -5.09
N ILE A 82 5.72 1.21 -4.70
CA ILE A 82 4.52 1.28 -5.55
C ILE A 82 3.39 1.92 -4.75
N ALA A 83 2.71 2.89 -5.37
CA ALA A 83 1.50 3.50 -4.84
C ALA A 83 0.54 3.75 -6.01
N GLU A 84 -0.65 3.16 -5.93
CA GLU A 84 -1.64 3.25 -7.01
C GLU A 84 -3.03 3.53 -6.45
N LYS A 85 -3.71 4.53 -7.03
CA LYS A 85 -5.12 4.77 -6.76
C LYS A 85 -5.95 3.75 -7.52
N PRO A 86 -7.18 3.41 -7.06
CA PRO A 86 -8.01 2.43 -7.76
C PRO A 86 -8.20 2.74 -9.24
N GLU A 87 -8.40 4.00 -9.60
CA GLU A 87 -8.60 4.41 -10.99
C GLU A 87 -7.34 4.30 -11.86
N GLU A 88 -6.18 4.16 -11.25
CA GLU A 88 -4.91 3.98 -11.97
C GLU A 88 -4.60 2.52 -12.26
N ILE A 89 -5.38 1.58 -11.71
CA ILE A 89 -5.09 0.15 -11.80
C ILE A 89 -5.66 -0.46 -13.07
N ASP A 90 -4.80 -1.13 -13.84
CA ASP A 90 -5.20 -1.94 -14.98
C ASP A 90 -5.57 -3.34 -14.49
N THR A 91 -6.88 -3.57 -14.32
CA THR A 91 -7.40 -4.83 -13.75
C THR A 91 -7.15 -6.03 -14.64
N GLU A 92 -7.19 -5.87 -15.95
CA GLU A 92 -6.91 -6.97 -16.89
C GLU A 92 -5.45 -7.43 -16.78
N ARG A 93 -4.53 -6.48 -16.70
CA ARG A 93 -3.11 -6.78 -16.50
C ARG A 93 -2.88 -7.45 -15.13
N ALA A 94 -3.57 -6.98 -14.10
CA ALA A 94 -3.49 -7.55 -12.76
C ALA A 94 -4.01 -8.99 -12.73
N ARG A 95 -5.10 -9.28 -13.45
CA ARG A 95 -5.66 -10.63 -13.56
C ARG A 95 -4.66 -11.58 -14.21
N LYS A 96 -4.03 -11.15 -15.30
CA LYS A 96 -3.00 -11.95 -15.98
C LYS A 96 -1.78 -12.18 -15.11
N ALA A 97 -1.36 -11.15 -14.37
CA ALA A 97 -0.24 -11.25 -13.45
C ALA A 97 -0.53 -12.25 -12.33
N ARG A 98 -1.77 -12.25 -11.80
CA ARG A 98 -2.20 -13.22 -10.79
C ARG A 98 -2.12 -14.65 -11.34
N GLU A 99 -2.65 -14.87 -12.52
CA GLU A 99 -2.62 -16.19 -13.15
C GLU A 99 -1.19 -16.71 -13.33
N ARG A 100 -0.28 -15.85 -13.79
CA ARG A 100 1.13 -16.23 -13.97
C ARG A 100 1.79 -16.58 -12.64
N ALA A 101 1.52 -15.78 -11.59
CA ALA A 101 2.10 -16.00 -10.27
C ALA A 101 1.56 -17.30 -9.65
N GLU A 102 0.25 -17.57 -9.77
CA GLU A 102 -0.37 -18.80 -9.30
C GLU A 102 0.23 -20.03 -9.99
N LYS A 103 0.45 -19.96 -11.31
CA LYS A 103 1.09 -21.04 -12.07
C LYS A 103 2.50 -21.31 -11.58
N ARG A 104 3.27 -20.26 -11.35
CA ARG A 104 4.65 -20.40 -10.85
C ARG A 104 4.68 -21.02 -9.46
N LEU A 105 3.78 -20.62 -8.58
CA LEU A 105 3.71 -21.16 -7.22
C LEU A 105 3.26 -22.62 -7.20
N SER A 106 2.40 -23.03 -8.14
CA SER A 106 1.94 -24.42 -8.26
C SER A 106 2.91 -25.33 -8.98
N ALA A 107 3.82 -24.76 -9.79
CA ALA A 107 4.85 -25.54 -10.49
C ALA A 107 5.94 -25.91 -9.47
N ASN A 108 6.08 -27.19 -9.19
CA ASN A 108 7.07 -27.69 -8.23
C ASN A 108 8.46 -27.73 -8.86
N SER A 109 9.01 -26.56 -9.18
CA SER A 109 10.29 -26.40 -9.88
C SER A 109 11.30 -25.69 -8.99
N GLU A 110 12.55 -26.19 -9.00
CA GLU A 110 13.65 -25.58 -8.28
C GLU A 110 14.13 -24.26 -8.88
N ASP A 111 13.76 -23.99 -10.14
CA ASP A 111 14.16 -22.77 -10.84
C ASP A 111 13.30 -21.56 -10.51
N ILE A 112 12.29 -21.72 -9.64
CA ILE A 112 11.36 -20.65 -9.31
C ILE A 112 11.78 -19.94 -8.03
N ASP A 113 11.88 -18.61 -8.10
CA ASP A 113 12.01 -17.77 -6.95
C ASP A 113 10.62 -17.61 -6.29
N LEU A 114 10.37 -18.40 -5.26
CA LEU A 114 9.08 -18.41 -4.57
C LEU A 114 8.73 -17.08 -3.92
N SER A 115 9.72 -16.41 -3.32
CA SER A 115 9.50 -15.11 -2.69
C SER A 115 9.04 -14.07 -3.70
N ARG A 116 9.67 -14.05 -4.87
CA ARG A 116 9.30 -13.14 -5.95
C ARG A 116 7.90 -13.44 -6.49
N ALA A 117 7.58 -14.72 -6.68
CA ALA A 117 6.27 -15.13 -7.16
C ALA A 117 5.18 -14.79 -6.16
N GLN A 118 5.43 -14.97 -4.86
CA GLN A 118 4.50 -14.60 -3.80
C GLN A 118 4.25 -13.10 -3.76
N LEU A 119 5.30 -12.29 -3.89
CA LEU A 119 5.17 -10.84 -3.92
C LEU A 119 4.34 -10.38 -5.11
N LYS A 120 4.58 -10.95 -6.29
CA LYS A 120 3.80 -10.63 -7.48
C LYS A 120 2.33 -11.03 -7.32
N LEU A 121 2.07 -12.16 -6.66
CA LEU A 121 0.71 -12.59 -6.37
C LEU A 121 0.01 -11.61 -5.42
N GLN A 122 0.68 -11.20 -4.35
CA GLN A 122 0.12 -10.22 -3.40
C GLN A 122 -0.21 -8.90 -4.06
N ARG A 123 0.68 -8.40 -4.92
CA ARG A 123 0.46 -7.16 -5.68
C ARG A 123 -0.75 -7.29 -6.61
N ALA A 124 -0.83 -8.39 -7.34
CA ALA A 124 -1.94 -8.63 -8.26
C ALA A 124 -3.27 -8.76 -7.52
N GLN A 125 -3.29 -9.48 -6.42
CA GLN A 125 -4.50 -9.63 -5.60
C GLN A 125 -4.97 -8.29 -5.03
N THR A 126 -4.05 -7.46 -4.54
CA THR A 126 -4.37 -6.14 -4.00
C THR A 126 -4.93 -5.23 -5.09
N ARG A 127 -4.32 -5.24 -6.28
CA ARG A 127 -4.82 -4.48 -7.42
C ARG A 127 -6.23 -4.89 -7.82
N LEU A 128 -6.50 -6.20 -7.84
CA LEU A 128 -7.84 -6.70 -8.19
C LEU A 128 -8.87 -6.34 -7.12
N GLN A 129 -8.47 -6.36 -5.87
CA GLN A 129 -9.35 -5.95 -4.76
C GLN A 129 -9.81 -4.50 -4.91
N LEU A 130 -8.90 -3.61 -5.30
CA LEU A 130 -9.18 -2.17 -5.40
C LEU A 130 -9.75 -1.78 -6.76
N GLY A 131 -9.15 -2.26 -7.84
CA GLY A 131 -9.49 -1.84 -9.19
C GLY A 131 -10.79 -2.42 -9.72
N GLY A 132 -11.31 -3.48 -9.12
CA GLY A 132 -12.56 -4.11 -9.51
C GLY A 132 -13.82 -3.44 -8.95
N LYS A 133 -13.66 -2.33 -8.26
CA LYS A 133 -14.77 -1.61 -7.62
C LYS A 133 -15.27 -0.43 -8.46
#